data_6f94703bbc560310c1daf57d924244d2
#
_entry.id   6f94703bbc560310c1daf57d924244d2
#
_cell.length_a   1.000
_cell.length_b   1.000
_cell.length_c   1.000
_cell.angle_alpha   90.00
_cell.angle_beta   90.00
_cell.angle_gamma   90.00
#
_symmetry.space_group_name_H-M   'P 1'
#
loop_
_entity.id
_entity.type
_entity.pdbx_description
1 polymer ?
#
loop_
_entity_poly.entity_id
_entity_poly.type
_entity_poly.pdbx_seq_one_letter_code
_entity_poly.pdbx_strand_id
1 'polypeptide(L)'
;AQIKLNSTFRKYSQIPTSKGLTGAQAAAEVARLGGANIVVRQIGGNLTDNFDPRNNTISLSQSVYGNTSIAAVGVAAHEAGHSIQNAQGYLPNKIRSALVPVTQVGSRASIPMIIIGLILPVQYSFIVDIGILLFGLVVLFQFVTLPVELNASRRALKVLDEGGILDGPELIGAQKVLWAAALTYLAASFTALMQLLRLLAISGSRRGNNR
;
A
#
# COMPACT_ATOMS: atom_id res chain seq x y z
N ALA A 1 7.94 -10.10 6.70
CA ALA A 1 6.86 -9.86 5.75
C ALA A 1 7.38 -9.94 4.30
N GLN A 2 8.41 -9.16 3.92
CA GLN A 2 8.91 -9.09 2.53
C GLN A 2 9.34 -10.44 1.95
N ILE A 3 10.07 -11.27 2.72
CA ILE A 3 10.47 -12.62 2.28
C ILE A 3 9.24 -13.47 1.93
N LYS A 4 8.19 -13.40 2.75
CA LYS A 4 6.94 -14.12 2.52
C LYS A 4 6.24 -13.63 1.26
N LEU A 5 6.18 -12.30 1.05
CA LEU A 5 5.61 -11.74 -0.17
C LEU A 5 6.36 -12.25 -1.41
N ASN A 6 7.69 -12.11 -1.43
CA ASN A 6 8.51 -12.52 -2.57
C ASN A 6 8.40 -14.03 -2.87
N SER A 7 8.40 -14.87 -1.84
CA SER A 7 8.25 -16.31 -2.02
C SER A 7 6.85 -16.71 -2.51
N THR A 8 5.81 -16.08 -1.96
CA THR A 8 4.43 -16.32 -2.38
C THR A 8 4.19 -15.85 -3.80
N PHE A 9 4.62 -14.63 -4.12
CA PHE A 9 4.51 -14.08 -5.48
C PHE A 9 5.23 -14.99 -6.50
N ARG A 10 6.50 -15.37 -6.24
CA ARG A 10 7.27 -16.27 -7.11
C ARG A 10 6.56 -17.60 -7.33
N LYS A 11 5.99 -18.21 -6.28
CA LYS A 11 5.24 -19.45 -6.39
C LYS A 11 4.06 -19.33 -7.37
N TYR A 12 3.23 -18.32 -7.17
CA TYR A 12 2.00 -18.13 -7.97
C TYR A 12 2.23 -17.43 -9.31
N SER A 13 3.41 -16.88 -9.57
CA SER A 13 3.84 -16.39 -10.87
C SER A 13 4.16 -17.51 -11.87
N GLN A 14 4.35 -18.73 -11.39
CA GLN A 14 4.62 -19.92 -12.22
C GLN A 14 3.35 -20.69 -12.58
N ILE A 15 2.22 -20.33 -12.03
CA ILE A 15 0.94 -21.03 -12.24
C ILE A 15 0.04 -20.16 -13.12
N PRO A 16 -0.14 -20.53 -14.40
CA PRO A 16 -1.05 -19.82 -15.28
C PRO A 16 -2.50 -20.02 -14.82
N THR A 17 -3.36 -19.04 -15.09
CA THR A 17 -4.79 -19.17 -14.86
C THR A 17 -5.45 -19.98 -15.98
N SER A 18 -6.51 -20.70 -15.67
CA SER A 18 -7.27 -21.54 -16.63
C SER A 18 -7.83 -20.74 -17.80
N LYS A 19 -8.26 -19.50 -17.54
CA LYS A 19 -8.81 -18.59 -18.58
C LYS A 19 -7.75 -17.86 -19.38
N GLY A 20 -6.49 -17.89 -18.99
CA GLY A 20 -5.37 -17.29 -19.70
C GLY A 20 -5.47 -15.76 -19.87
N LEU A 21 -6.26 -15.07 -19.04
CA LEU A 21 -6.32 -13.61 -19.06
C LEU A 21 -4.99 -13.03 -18.58
N THR A 22 -4.48 -12.05 -19.30
CA THR A 22 -3.31 -11.28 -18.85
C THR A 22 -3.68 -10.37 -17.68
N GLY A 23 -2.68 -9.93 -16.90
CA GLY A 23 -2.91 -8.96 -15.83
C GLY A 23 -3.63 -7.69 -16.34
N ALA A 24 -3.27 -7.20 -17.53
CA ALA A 24 -3.93 -6.03 -18.12
C ALA A 24 -5.41 -6.30 -18.42
N GLN A 25 -5.73 -7.45 -19.00
CA GLN A 25 -7.11 -7.85 -19.27
C GLN A 25 -7.91 -8.06 -17.98
N ALA A 26 -7.30 -8.71 -16.99
CA ALA A 26 -7.93 -8.92 -15.67
C ALA A 26 -8.22 -7.60 -14.96
N ALA A 27 -7.27 -6.64 -14.95
CA ALA A 27 -7.49 -5.32 -14.38
C ALA A 27 -8.66 -4.58 -15.05
N ALA A 28 -8.70 -4.59 -16.39
CA ALA A 28 -9.77 -3.96 -17.16
C ALA A 28 -11.14 -4.58 -16.85
N GLU A 29 -11.21 -5.90 -16.81
CA GLU A 29 -12.46 -6.62 -16.56
C GLU A 29 -12.94 -6.46 -15.12
N VAL A 30 -12.03 -6.55 -14.12
CA VAL A 30 -12.37 -6.32 -12.72
C VAL A 30 -12.86 -4.88 -12.49
N ALA A 31 -12.20 -3.89 -13.10
CA ALA A 31 -12.63 -2.50 -12.99
C ALA A 31 -14.02 -2.30 -13.64
N ARG A 32 -14.23 -2.83 -14.84
CA ARG A 32 -15.51 -2.77 -15.56
C ARG A 32 -16.65 -3.37 -14.75
N LEU A 33 -16.48 -4.60 -14.23
CA LEU A 33 -17.47 -5.28 -13.40
C LEU A 33 -17.72 -4.57 -12.08
N GLY A 34 -16.68 -3.94 -11.52
CA GLY A 34 -16.76 -3.12 -10.30
C GLY A 34 -17.31 -1.71 -10.51
N GLY A 35 -17.67 -1.32 -11.74
CA GLY A 35 -18.24 -0.02 -12.09
C GLY A 35 -17.21 1.11 -12.15
N ALA A 36 -15.94 0.81 -12.38
CA ALA A 36 -14.88 1.80 -12.57
C ALA A 36 -14.47 1.88 -14.04
N ASN A 37 -14.33 3.11 -14.56
CA ASN A 37 -13.80 3.37 -15.90
C ASN A 37 -12.31 3.75 -15.78
N ILE A 38 -11.44 2.96 -16.41
CA ILE A 38 -9.99 3.10 -16.28
C ILE A 38 -9.26 2.89 -17.61
N VAL A 39 -8.04 3.39 -17.66
CA VAL A 39 -7.05 3.05 -18.69
C VAL A 39 -5.99 2.17 -18.06
N VAL A 40 -5.59 1.09 -18.75
CA VAL A 40 -4.48 0.23 -18.30
C VAL A 40 -3.27 0.49 -19.19
N ARG A 41 -2.10 0.72 -18.58
CA ARG A 41 -0.83 0.89 -19.29
C ARG A 41 0.28 0.06 -18.66
N GLN A 42 1.27 -0.27 -19.48
CA GLN A 42 2.50 -0.92 -19.00
C GLN A 42 3.52 0.12 -18.54
N ILE A 43 4.22 -0.20 -17.44
CA ILE A 43 5.37 0.58 -16.95
C ILE A 43 6.57 -0.33 -16.70
N GLY A 44 7.76 0.26 -16.59
CA GLY A 44 8.98 -0.47 -16.24
C GLY A 44 9.02 -0.88 -14.76
N GLY A 45 9.92 -1.82 -14.45
CA GLY A 45 10.15 -2.31 -13.09
C GLY A 45 9.43 -3.61 -12.76
N ASN A 46 9.59 -4.06 -11.50
CA ASN A 46 8.94 -5.24 -10.94
C ASN A 46 8.12 -4.82 -9.72
N LEU A 47 6.85 -5.22 -9.66
CA LEU A 47 5.93 -4.86 -8.57
C LEU A 47 5.88 -3.34 -8.31
N THR A 48 5.91 -2.57 -9.40
CA THR A 48 5.72 -1.11 -9.39
C THR A 48 4.29 -0.73 -9.74
N ASP A 49 3.42 -1.72 -9.73
CA ASP A 49 2.01 -1.62 -10.06
C ASP A 49 1.32 -0.57 -9.18
N ASN A 50 0.46 0.24 -9.78
CA ASN A 50 -0.28 1.27 -9.06
C ASN A 50 -1.49 1.77 -9.83
N PHE A 51 -2.47 2.30 -9.10
CA PHE A 51 -3.60 3.06 -9.63
C PHE A 51 -3.41 4.55 -9.34
N ASP A 52 -3.50 5.41 -10.36
CA ASP A 52 -3.51 6.87 -10.24
C ASP A 52 -4.95 7.41 -10.36
N PRO A 53 -5.55 7.89 -9.25
CA PRO A 53 -6.93 8.38 -9.26
C PRO A 53 -7.10 9.73 -10.01
N ARG A 54 -6.03 10.45 -10.31
CA ARG A 54 -6.09 11.77 -11.00
C ARG A 54 -6.48 11.62 -12.45
N ASN A 55 -6.08 10.53 -13.09
CA ASN A 55 -6.33 10.24 -14.50
C ASN A 55 -7.01 8.87 -14.72
N ASN A 56 -7.45 8.20 -13.63
CA ASN A 56 -8.06 6.89 -13.65
C ASN A 56 -7.21 5.85 -14.41
N THR A 57 -5.90 5.86 -14.19
CA THR A 57 -4.97 4.96 -14.88
C THR A 57 -4.42 3.91 -13.94
N ILE A 58 -4.52 2.64 -14.34
CA ILE A 58 -3.79 1.52 -13.74
C ILE A 58 -2.50 1.33 -14.52
N SER A 59 -1.38 1.47 -13.84
CA SER A 59 -0.04 1.23 -14.40
C SER A 59 0.46 -0.11 -13.89
N LEU A 60 0.73 -1.05 -14.79
CA LEU A 60 1.18 -2.41 -14.45
C LEU A 60 2.62 -2.62 -14.90
N SER A 61 3.43 -3.22 -14.02
CA SER A 61 4.82 -3.60 -14.29
C SER A 61 4.90 -4.68 -15.38
N GLN A 62 6.09 -4.83 -15.98
CA GLN A 62 6.32 -5.84 -17.03
C GLN A 62 6.03 -7.26 -16.56
N SER A 63 6.29 -7.56 -15.28
CA SER A 63 6.03 -8.87 -14.69
C SER A 63 4.54 -9.19 -14.51
N VAL A 64 3.67 -8.18 -14.61
CA VAL A 64 2.21 -8.29 -14.38
C VAL A 64 1.42 -8.04 -15.65
N TYR A 65 1.76 -7.02 -16.44
CA TYR A 65 0.94 -6.54 -17.55
C TYR A 65 0.55 -7.63 -18.56
N GLY A 66 1.53 -8.34 -19.13
CA GLY A 66 1.31 -9.38 -20.14
C GLY A 66 1.27 -10.80 -19.59
N ASN A 67 1.37 -10.98 -18.29
CA ASN A 67 1.50 -12.29 -17.65
C ASN A 67 0.10 -12.84 -17.28
N THR A 68 -0.10 -14.14 -17.51
CA THR A 68 -1.39 -14.84 -17.29
C THR A 68 -1.41 -15.61 -15.96
N SER A 69 -0.39 -15.46 -15.12
CA SER A 69 -0.28 -16.20 -13.85
C SER A 69 -1.28 -15.71 -12.80
N ILE A 70 -1.57 -16.58 -11.84
CA ILE A 70 -2.43 -16.27 -10.69
C ILE A 70 -1.91 -15.02 -9.94
N ALA A 71 -0.58 -14.88 -9.78
CA ALA A 71 0.00 -13.72 -9.11
C ALA A 71 -0.22 -12.45 -9.91
N ALA A 72 0.00 -12.47 -11.22
CA ALA A 72 -0.19 -11.31 -12.08
C ALA A 72 -1.66 -10.85 -12.11
N VAL A 73 -2.59 -11.79 -12.29
CA VAL A 73 -4.03 -11.50 -12.26
C VAL A 73 -4.45 -10.95 -10.89
N GLY A 74 -3.95 -11.52 -9.79
CA GLY A 74 -4.25 -11.06 -8.44
C GLY A 74 -3.76 -9.63 -8.17
N VAL A 75 -2.52 -9.30 -8.55
CA VAL A 75 -1.95 -7.94 -8.39
C VAL A 75 -2.70 -6.94 -9.27
N ALA A 76 -2.94 -7.26 -10.53
CA ALA A 76 -3.68 -6.40 -11.45
C ALA A 76 -5.12 -6.13 -10.97
N ALA A 77 -5.80 -7.15 -10.45
CA ALA A 77 -7.11 -7.02 -9.83
C ALA A 77 -7.08 -6.14 -8.57
N HIS A 78 -6.01 -6.20 -7.79
CA HIS A 78 -5.85 -5.32 -6.62
C HIS A 78 -5.82 -3.84 -7.01
N GLU A 79 -5.08 -3.48 -8.05
CA GLU A 79 -5.06 -2.11 -8.58
C GLU A 79 -6.46 -1.69 -9.11
N ALA A 80 -7.18 -2.64 -9.73
CA ALA A 80 -8.58 -2.42 -10.09
C ALA A 80 -9.47 -2.26 -8.84
N GLY A 81 -9.17 -2.94 -7.73
CA GLY A 81 -9.83 -2.72 -6.44
C GLY A 81 -9.72 -1.27 -5.95
N HIS A 82 -8.56 -0.64 -6.12
CA HIS A 82 -8.38 0.79 -5.84
C HIS A 82 -9.20 1.69 -6.78
N SER A 83 -9.31 1.34 -8.06
CA SER A 83 -10.17 2.10 -8.98
C SER A 83 -11.65 2.01 -8.59
N ILE A 84 -12.10 0.84 -8.14
CA ILE A 84 -13.46 0.64 -7.62
C ILE A 84 -13.69 1.47 -6.36
N GLN A 85 -12.73 1.53 -5.44
CA GLN A 85 -12.79 2.40 -4.26
C GLN A 85 -12.95 3.87 -4.66
N ASN A 86 -12.18 4.32 -5.66
CA ASN A 86 -12.25 5.68 -6.15
C ASN A 86 -13.61 5.99 -6.78
N ALA A 87 -14.11 5.12 -7.66
CA ALA A 87 -15.40 5.26 -8.34
C ALA A 87 -16.58 5.31 -7.35
N GLN A 88 -16.51 4.52 -6.26
CA GLN A 88 -17.53 4.47 -5.22
C GLN A 88 -17.34 5.52 -4.11
N GLY A 89 -16.34 6.39 -4.21
CA GLY A 89 -16.11 7.46 -3.25
C GLY A 89 -15.74 6.97 -1.86
N TYR A 90 -15.03 5.85 -1.74
CA TYR A 90 -14.65 5.23 -0.47
C TYR A 90 -13.88 6.19 0.44
N LEU A 91 -14.50 6.59 1.56
CA LEU A 91 -14.01 7.66 2.43
C LEU A 91 -12.57 7.45 2.94
N PRO A 92 -12.15 6.26 3.42
CA PRO A 92 -10.76 6.06 3.85
C PRO A 92 -9.74 6.30 2.74
N ASN A 93 -10.06 6.00 1.47
CA ASN A 93 -9.18 6.29 0.34
C ASN A 93 -9.04 7.80 0.08
N LYS A 94 -10.12 8.58 0.27
CA LYS A 94 -10.07 10.05 0.18
C LYS A 94 -9.20 10.65 1.28
N ILE A 95 -9.34 10.16 2.52
CA ILE A 95 -8.51 10.58 3.66
C ILE A 95 -7.03 10.25 3.40
N ARG A 96 -6.74 9.01 2.94
CA ARG A 96 -5.38 8.61 2.54
C ARG A 96 -4.80 9.57 1.51
N SER A 97 -5.54 9.87 0.45
CA SER A 97 -5.10 10.76 -0.62
C SER A 97 -4.80 12.18 -0.14
N ALA A 98 -5.61 12.71 0.77
CA ALA A 98 -5.40 14.02 1.38
C ALA A 98 -4.14 14.07 2.29
N LEU A 99 -3.80 12.95 2.92
CA LEU A 99 -2.61 12.84 3.79
C LEU A 99 -1.29 12.68 3.01
N VAL A 100 -1.32 12.22 1.75
CA VAL A 100 -0.11 11.96 0.95
C VAL A 100 0.88 13.14 0.93
N PRO A 101 0.50 14.38 0.57
CA PRO A 101 1.46 15.49 0.49
C PRO A 101 2.09 15.81 1.86
N VAL A 102 1.30 15.78 2.93
CA VAL A 102 1.78 16.05 4.29
C VAL A 102 2.76 14.96 4.74
N THR A 103 2.46 13.69 4.45
CA THR A 103 3.32 12.57 4.83
C THR A 103 4.60 12.51 3.99
N GLN A 104 4.60 12.96 2.74
CA GLN A 104 5.83 13.09 1.95
C GLN A 104 6.82 14.10 2.57
N VAL A 105 6.33 15.24 3.01
CA VAL A 105 7.16 16.22 3.74
C VAL A 105 7.58 15.63 5.10
N GLY A 106 6.62 15.09 5.85
CA GLY A 106 6.86 14.52 7.16
C GLY A 106 7.90 13.41 7.17
N SER A 107 7.83 12.48 6.21
CA SER A 107 8.78 11.36 6.13
C SER A 107 10.21 11.79 5.82
N ARG A 108 10.39 12.89 5.08
CA ARG A 108 11.72 13.43 4.75
C ARG A 108 12.30 14.33 5.83
N ALA A 109 11.45 15.13 6.49
CA ALA A 109 11.87 16.15 7.43
C ALA A 109 11.94 15.65 8.89
N SER A 110 11.08 14.70 9.30
CA SER A 110 10.94 14.30 10.71
C SER A 110 12.25 13.80 11.33
N ILE A 111 12.91 12.84 10.72
CA ILE A 111 14.14 12.25 11.29
C ILE A 111 15.30 13.25 11.33
N PRO A 112 15.63 14.00 10.25
CA PRO A 112 16.64 15.06 10.31
C PRO A 112 16.35 16.09 11.39
N MET A 113 15.10 16.56 11.54
CA MET A 113 14.72 17.53 12.57
C MET A 113 14.92 16.97 13.98
N ILE A 114 14.53 15.72 14.22
CA ILE A 114 14.75 15.07 15.52
C ILE A 114 16.24 14.98 15.83
N ILE A 115 17.07 14.55 14.87
CA ILE A 115 18.53 14.44 15.08
C ILE A 115 19.13 15.80 15.39
N ILE A 116 18.83 16.83 14.59
CA ILE A 116 19.33 18.18 14.81
C ILE A 116 18.88 18.69 16.17
N GLY A 117 17.60 18.55 16.50
CA GLY A 117 17.06 19.00 17.78
C GLY A 117 17.66 18.27 18.99
N LEU A 118 18.09 17.00 18.83
CA LEU A 118 18.80 16.26 19.90
C LEU A 118 20.24 16.72 20.09
N ILE A 119 20.92 17.25 19.08
CA ILE A 119 22.30 17.78 19.17
C ILE A 119 22.30 19.17 19.74
N LEU A 120 21.29 19.99 19.46
CA LEU A 120 21.19 21.38 19.94
C LEU A 120 20.95 21.46 21.44
N PRO A 121 21.29 22.60 22.09
CA PRO A 121 20.92 22.86 23.49
C PRO A 121 19.42 22.69 23.76
N VAL A 122 19.07 22.33 25.00
CA VAL A 122 17.68 21.99 25.42
C VAL A 122 16.66 23.09 25.11
N GLN A 123 17.06 24.34 25.09
CA GLN A 123 16.21 25.47 24.72
C GLN A 123 15.60 25.33 23.32
N TYR A 124 16.20 24.50 22.43
CA TYR A 124 15.72 24.20 21.08
C TYR A 124 14.97 22.86 21.02
N SER A 125 14.53 22.29 22.15
CA SER A 125 13.82 21.00 22.20
C SER A 125 12.52 21.01 21.39
N PHE A 126 11.93 22.17 21.15
CA PHE A 126 10.74 22.30 20.29
C PHE A 126 10.96 21.75 18.86
N ILE A 127 12.23 21.74 18.37
CA ILE A 127 12.57 21.16 17.05
C ILE A 127 12.35 19.64 17.08
N VAL A 128 12.70 18.99 18.21
CA VAL A 128 12.43 17.55 18.40
C VAL A 128 10.93 17.30 18.41
N ASP A 129 10.15 18.15 19.07
CA ASP A 129 8.70 17.99 19.17
C ASP A 129 8.02 18.11 17.81
N ILE A 130 8.43 19.09 17.00
CA ILE A 130 7.93 19.23 15.63
C ILE A 130 8.31 18.00 14.79
N GLY A 131 9.54 17.51 14.91
CA GLY A 131 9.97 16.30 14.24
C GLY A 131 9.15 15.06 14.62
N ILE A 132 8.85 14.90 15.92
CA ILE A 132 7.99 13.81 16.44
C ILE A 132 6.55 13.97 15.95
N LEU A 133 6.01 15.20 15.93
CA LEU A 133 4.67 15.46 15.39
C LEU A 133 4.58 15.06 13.91
N LEU A 134 5.55 15.47 13.10
CA LEU A 134 5.62 15.10 11.69
C LEU A 134 5.72 13.58 11.50
N PHE A 135 6.51 12.90 12.33
CA PHE A 135 6.60 11.45 12.30
C PHE A 135 5.29 10.79 12.75
N GLY A 136 4.58 11.36 13.72
CA GLY A 136 3.24 10.94 14.14
C GLY A 136 2.22 10.96 12.99
N LEU A 137 2.28 11.97 12.12
CA LEU A 137 1.44 12.03 10.91
C LEU A 137 1.80 10.93 9.92
N VAL A 138 3.06 10.54 9.79
CA VAL A 138 3.47 9.38 8.98
C VAL A 138 2.91 8.08 9.56
N VAL A 139 2.95 7.92 10.89
CA VAL A 139 2.35 6.75 11.56
C VAL A 139 0.84 6.71 11.32
N LEU A 140 0.15 7.84 11.48
CA LEU A 140 -1.29 7.93 11.21
C LEU A 140 -1.62 7.53 9.76
N PHE A 141 -0.82 7.99 8.79
CA PHE A 141 -0.98 7.60 7.39
C PHE A 141 -0.86 6.09 7.20
N GLN A 142 0.08 5.41 7.85
CA GLN A 142 0.21 3.96 7.79
C GLN A 142 -1.06 3.25 8.29
N PHE A 143 -1.64 3.72 9.39
CA PHE A 143 -2.87 3.15 9.95
C PHE A 143 -4.09 3.41 9.07
N VAL A 144 -4.18 4.57 8.41
CA VAL A 144 -5.26 4.87 7.45
C VAL A 144 -5.08 4.05 6.16
N THR A 145 -3.84 3.80 5.74
CA THR A 145 -3.54 3.05 4.53
C THR A 145 -3.93 1.57 4.67
N LEU A 146 -3.71 0.95 5.82
CA LEU A 146 -3.96 -0.48 6.03
C LEU A 146 -5.41 -0.92 5.70
N PRO A 147 -6.47 -0.29 6.24
CA PRO A 147 -7.85 -0.63 5.86
C PRO A 147 -8.17 -0.37 4.39
N VAL A 148 -7.52 0.62 3.75
CA VAL A 148 -7.68 0.89 2.31
C VAL A 148 -7.14 -0.27 1.49
N GLU A 149 -5.93 -0.76 1.79
CA GLU A 149 -5.29 -1.88 1.10
C GLU A 149 -6.07 -3.20 1.29
N LEU A 150 -6.52 -3.47 2.51
CA LEU A 150 -7.33 -4.66 2.81
C LEU A 150 -8.69 -4.60 2.08
N ASN A 151 -9.31 -3.42 1.99
CA ASN A 151 -10.58 -3.25 1.31
C ASN A 151 -10.41 -3.35 -0.22
N ALA A 152 -9.33 -2.81 -0.81
CA ALA A 152 -9.02 -2.97 -2.23
C ALA A 152 -8.86 -4.45 -2.60
N SER A 153 -8.06 -5.19 -1.83
CA SER A 153 -7.88 -6.64 -2.01
C SER A 153 -9.19 -7.41 -1.88
N ARG A 154 -10.04 -7.07 -0.90
CA ARG A 154 -11.35 -7.72 -0.73
C ARG A 154 -12.29 -7.48 -1.91
N ARG A 155 -12.32 -6.24 -2.43
CA ARG A 155 -13.10 -5.89 -3.62
C ARG A 155 -12.61 -6.64 -4.84
N ALA A 156 -11.28 -6.69 -5.05
CA ALA A 156 -10.66 -7.43 -6.13
C ALA A 156 -11.05 -8.91 -6.09
N LEU A 157 -10.87 -9.58 -4.96
CA LEU A 157 -11.20 -10.99 -4.79
C LEU A 157 -12.69 -11.27 -5.02
N LYS A 158 -13.56 -10.39 -4.51
CA LYS A 158 -15.00 -10.51 -4.73
C LYS A 158 -15.36 -10.47 -6.22
N VAL A 159 -14.80 -9.52 -6.96
CA VAL A 159 -15.09 -9.39 -8.41
C VAL A 159 -14.44 -10.51 -9.21
N LEU A 160 -13.24 -10.98 -8.82
CA LEU A 160 -12.59 -12.14 -9.45
C LEU A 160 -13.45 -13.41 -9.33
N ASP A 161 -14.10 -13.60 -8.18
CA ASP A 161 -14.99 -14.74 -7.89
C ASP A 161 -16.34 -14.59 -8.61
N GLU A 162 -17.09 -13.52 -8.31
CA GLU A 162 -18.43 -13.28 -8.85
C GLU A 162 -18.44 -13.10 -10.37
N GLY A 163 -17.36 -12.53 -10.95
CA GLY A 163 -17.15 -12.42 -12.40
C GLY A 163 -16.66 -13.71 -13.04
N GLY A 164 -16.41 -14.75 -12.24
CA GLY A 164 -15.86 -16.01 -12.69
C GLY A 164 -14.49 -15.85 -13.38
N ILE A 165 -13.70 -14.84 -13.04
CA ILE A 165 -12.37 -14.60 -13.63
C ILE A 165 -11.36 -15.62 -13.11
N LEU A 166 -11.40 -15.87 -11.81
CA LEU A 166 -10.67 -16.93 -11.11
C LEU A 166 -11.67 -17.75 -10.30
N ASP A 167 -11.48 -19.05 -10.26
CA ASP A 167 -12.29 -19.95 -9.47
C ASP A 167 -11.44 -20.90 -8.62
N GLY A 168 -12.09 -21.46 -7.57
CA GLY A 168 -11.52 -22.50 -6.73
C GLY A 168 -10.07 -22.24 -6.28
N PRO A 169 -9.12 -23.11 -6.67
CA PRO A 169 -7.72 -23.03 -6.25
C PRO A 169 -7.00 -21.76 -6.75
N GLU A 170 -7.39 -21.21 -7.90
CA GLU A 170 -6.78 -19.99 -8.43
C GLU A 170 -7.13 -18.78 -7.59
N LEU A 171 -8.39 -18.64 -7.18
CA LEU A 171 -8.85 -17.58 -6.30
C LEU A 171 -8.14 -17.65 -4.94
N ILE A 172 -7.98 -18.86 -4.38
CA ILE A 172 -7.21 -19.07 -3.14
C ILE A 172 -5.74 -18.66 -3.35
N GLY A 173 -5.17 -18.92 -4.52
CA GLY A 173 -3.82 -18.51 -4.88
C GLY A 173 -3.66 -16.99 -4.89
N ALA A 174 -4.56 -16.29 -5.58
CA ALA A 174 -4.61 -14.83 -5.62
C ALA A 174 -4.80 -14.23 -4.21
N GLN A 175 -5.70 -14.80 -3.40
CA GLN A 175 -5.89 -14.40 -2.01
C GLN A 175 -4.61 -14.51 -1.19
N LYS A 176 -3.83 -15.58 -1.35
CA LYS A 176 -2.55 -15.75 -0.63
C LYS A 176 -1.51 -14.72 -1.05
N VAL A 177 -1.46 -14.35 -2.33
CA VAL A 177 -0.57 -13.29 -2.82
C VAL A 177 -0.96 -11.94 -2.21
N LEU A 178 -2.24 -11.57 -2.27
CA LEU A 178 -2.75 -10.31 -1.73
C LEU A 178 -2.63 -10.23 -0.20
N TRP A 179 -2.84 -11.34 0.49
CA TRP A 179 -2.63 -11.40 1.94
C TRP A 179 -1.16 -11.25 2.32
N ALA A 180 -0.25 -11.87 1.56
CA ALA A 180 1.19 -11.70 1.79
C ALA A 180 1.63 -10.24 1.56
N ALA A 181 1.04 -9.54 0.59
CA ALA A 181 1.24 -8.11 0.39
C ALA A 181 0.69 -7.28 1.57
N ALA A 182 -0.53 -7.57 2.03
CA ALA A 182 -1.14 -6.89 3.17
C ALA A 182 -0.31 -7.00 4.46
N LEU A 183 0.35 -8.14 4.69
CA LEU A 183 1.26 -8.33 5.83
C LEU A 183 2.46 -7.38 5.80
N THR A 184 2.87 -6.86 4.65
CA THR A 184 3.95 -5.85 4.58
C THR A 184 3.47 -4.51 5.10
N TYR A 185 2.25 -4.09 4.80
CA TYR A 185 1.64 -2.88 5.36
C TYR A 185 1.44 -2.99 6.87
N LEU A 186 0.98 -4.15 7.36
CA LEU A 186 0.83 -4.39 8.79
C LEU A 186 2.18 -4.29 9.51
N ALA A 187 3.23 -4.93 8.96
CA ALA A 187 4.56 -4.86 9.53
C ALA A 187 5.14 -3.44 9.52
N ALA A 188 4.93 -2.68 8.44
CA ALA A 188 5.36 -1.29 8.33
C ALA A 188 4.65 -0.41 9.37
N SER A 189 3.33 -0.56 9.53
CA SER A 189 2.54 0.19 10.52
C SER A 189 3.02 -0.09 11.95
N PHE A 190 3.26 -1.36 12.28
CA PHE A 190 3.78 -1.75 13.59
C PHE A 190 5.19 -1.19 13.84
N THR A 191 6.08 -1.29 12.86
CA THR A 191 7.45 -0.75 12.96
C THR A 191 7.43 0.76 13.15
N ALA A 192 6.60 1.48 12.40
CA ALA A 192 6.45 2.92 12.53
C ALA A 192 5.92 3.33 13.91
N LEU A 193 4.94 2.58 14.46
CA LEU A 193 4.42 2.81 15.80
C LEU A 193 5.50 2.61 16.87
N MET A 194 6.25 1.50 16.81
CA MET A 194 7.33 1.23 17.75
C MET A 194 8.42 2.30 17.70
N GLN A 195 8.74 2.78 16.51
CA GLN A 195 9.70 3.87 16.33
C GLN A 195 9.18 5.18 16.94
N LEU A 196 7.89 5.52 16.77
CA LEU A 196 7.27 6.68 17.40
C LEU A 196 7.36 6.61 18.92
N LEU A 197 7.00 5.48 19.50
CA LEU A 197 7.09 5.27 20.95
C LEU A 197 8.53 5.43 21.47
N ARG A 198 9.51 4.90 20.74
CA ARG A 198 10.92 5.08 21.05
C ARG A 198 11.34 6.56 21.04
N LEU A 199 10.92 7.32 20.02
CA LEU A 199 11.24 8.74 19.90
C LEU A 199 10.61 9.57 21.02
N LEU A 200 9.37 9.25 21.39
CA LEU A 200 8.70 9.89 22.55
C LEU A 200 9.44 9.60 23.86
N ALA A 201 9.89 8.37 24.08
CA ALA A 201 10.66 8.01 25.27
C ALA A 201 11.99 8.76 25.35
N ILE A 202 12.73 8.88 24.24
CA ILE A 202 13.99 9.63 24.16
C ILE A 202 13.76 11.12 24.46
N SER A 203 12.74 11.73 23.88
CA SER A 203 12.39 13.14 24.11
C SER A 203 11.99 13.40 25.57
N GLY A 204 11.19 12.50 26.17
CA GLY A 204 10.78 12.58 27.58
C GLY A 204 11.94 12.48 28.55
N SER A 205 12.85 11.53 28.33
CA SER A 205 14.05 11.34 29.18
C SER A 205 14.95 12.56 29.17
N ARG A 206 15.14 13.21 28.02
CA ARG A 206 15.96 14.43 27.91
C ARG A 206 15.40 15.60 28.72
N ARG A 207 14.07 15.75 28.80
CA ARG A 207 13.43 16.80 29.60
C ARG A 207 13.49 16.52 31.09
N GLY A 208 13.38 15.23 31.46
CA GLY A 208 13.45 14.84 32.88
C GLY A 208 14.84 15.03 33.50
N ASN A 209 15.91 14.86 32.71
CA ASN A 209 17.30 14.97 33.21
C ASN A 209 17.81 16.43 33.35
N ASN A 210 17.02 17.41 32.93
CA ASN A 210 17.35 18.85 32.98
C ASN A 210 16.44 19.64 33.95
N ARG A 211 15.65 18.95 34.79
CA ARG A 211 14.93 19.49 35.94
C ARG A 211 15.66 19.10 37.23
#